data_85501b9472566b3ddcf3d0bb10dd577a
#
_entry.id   85501b9472566b3ddcf3d0bb10dd577a
#
_cell.length_a   1.000
_cell.length_b   1.000
_cell.length_c   1.000
_cell.angle_alpha   90.00
_cell.angle_beta   90.00
_cell.angle_gamma   90.00
#
_symmetry.space_group_name_H-M   'P 1'
#
loop_
_entity.id
_entity.type
_entity.pdbx_description
1 polymer ?
#
loop_
_entity_poly.entity_id
_entity_poly.type
_entity_poly.pdbx_seq_one_letter_code
_entity_poly.pdbx_strand_id
1 'polypeptide(L)'
;TLLDGKDAKKVMALGMKYNFEVISCCGYDFYDLISKRLKAMKKVRSVVFGRPMDYGFNQGKRNFIPLEDAEYEITQDVNKFVLIQTASFFKKHLPHLRKELEDYELLEVGPAWIEVMPKGVSKASALLRIGEKLGISTEEMMAFGDAENDMEMIKTVKYGIAMGNAMESLKKAAWDVTDTNDQMGIAKALDKYVFASGE
;
A
#
# COMPACT_ATOMS: atom_id res chain seq x y z
N THR A 1 -2.60 14.73 -3.49
CA THR A 1 -2.05 14.58 -4.85
C THR A 1 -2.41 13.18 -5.31
N LEU A 2 -2.93 13.05 -6.52
CA LEU A 2 -3.28 11.78 -7.16
C LEU A 2 -2.37 11.61 -8.37
N LEU A 3 -2.19 10.37 -8.82
CA LEU A 3 -1.49 10.04 -10.06
C LEU A 3 -2.44 10.22 -11.25
N ASP A 4 -1.93 10.60 -12.38
CA ASP A 4 -2.71 10.89 -13.59
C ASP A 4 -2.48 9.86 -14.71
N GLY A 5 -3.11 10.10 -15.87
CA GLY A 5 -2.98 9.22 -17.03
C GLY A 5 -1.56 9.14 -17.61
N LYS A 6 -0.69 10.15 -17.39
CA LYS A 6 0.71 10.09 -17.83
C LYS A 6 1.50 9.16 -16.92
N ASP A 7 1.25 9.23 -15.61
CA ASP A 7 1.82 8.33 -14.63
C ASP A 7 1.43 6.89 -14.94
N ALA A 8 0.15 6.67 -15.27
CA ALA A 8 -0.36 5.37 -15.65
C ALA A 8 0.37 4.81 -16.89
N LYS A 9 0.52 5.59 -17.94
CA LYS A 9 1.26 5.20 -19.16
C LYS A 9 2.72 4.84 -18.85
N LYS A 10 3.38 5.62 -17.98
CA LYS A 10 4.77 5.34 -17.55
C LYS A 10 4.87 3.99 -16.82
N VAL A 11 4.00 3.76 -15.85
CA VAL A 11 4.01 2.52 -15.04
C VAL A 11 3.61 1.30 -15.88
N MET A 12 2.63 1.45 -16.78
CA MET A 12 2.24 0.39 -17.72
C MET A 12 3.39 0.01 -18.67
N ALA A 13 4.10 1.00 -19.22
CA ALA A 13 5.27 0.75 -20.07
C ALA A 13 6.36 -0.03 -19.34
N LEU A 14 6.58 0.26 -18.05
CA LEU A 14 7.49 -0.52 -17.21
C LEU A 14 6.97 -1.94 -16.96
N GLY A 15 5.66 -2.12 -16.76
CA GLY A 15 5.02 -3.44 -16.67
C GLY A 15 5.28 -4.31 -17.90
N MET A 16 5.19 -3.71 -19.09
CA MET A 16 5.54 -4.37 -20.37
C MET A 16 7.03 -4.68 -20.46
N LYS A 17 7.88 -3.69 -20.19
CA LYS A 17 9.35 -3.81 -20.29
C LYS A 17 9.90 -4.92 -19.40
N TYR A 18 9.43 -4.99 -18.18
CA TYR A 18 9.92 -5.92 -17.16
C TYR A 18 9.02 -7.15 -16.94
N ASN A 19 7.88 -7.24 -17.63
CA ASN A 19 6.91 -8.33 -17.51
C ASN A 19 6.41 -8.55 -16.06
N PHE A 20 6.03 -7.47 -15.39
CA PHE A 20 5.32 -7.54 -14.11
C PHE A 20 3.84 -7.10 -14.27
N GLU A 21 3.01 -7.53 -13.35
CA GLU A 21 1.62 -7.09 -13.26
C GLU A 21 1.55 -5.74 -12.57
N VAL A 22 0.68 -4.88 -13.07
CA VAL A 22 0.36 -3.58 -12.46
C VAL A 22 -1.10 -3.59 -12.05
N ILE A 23 -1.38 -3.31 -10.78
CA ILE A 23 -2.74 -3.01 -10.35
C ILE A 23 -2.85 -1.52 -10.15
N SER A 24 -3.78 -0.88 -10.84
CA SER A 24 -4.14 0.51 -10.64
C SER A 24 -5.32 0.60 -9.68
N CYS A 25 -5.16 1.35 -8.60
CA CYS A 25 -6.18 1.57 -7.59
C CYS A 25 -6.82 2.95 -7.80
N CYS A 26 -8.08 2.98 -8.23
CA CYS A 26 -8.85 4.19 -8.53
C CYS A 26 -10.09 4.24 -7.63
N GLY A 27 -9.95 4.82 -6.43
CA GLY A 27 -11.03 4.79 -5.45
C GLY A 27 -11.36 3.36 -5.02
N TYR A 28 -12.56 2.89 -5.36
CA TYR A 28 -13.03 1.51 -5.10
C TYR A 28 -12.85 0.56 -6.28
N ASP A 29 -12.39 1.06 -7.43
CA ASP A 29 -12.17 0.26 -8.63
C ASP A 29 -10.71 -0.16 -8.74
N PHE A 30 -10.49 -1.40 -9.19
CA PHE A 30 -9.17 -1.95 -9.44
C PHE A 30 -9.03 -2.36 -10.91
N TYR A 31 -7.95 -1.94 -11.53
CA TYR A 31 -7.61 -2.29 -12.90
C TYR A 31 -6.35 -3.15 -12.90
N ASP A 32 -6.51 -4.43 -13.21
CA ASP A 32 -5.40 -5.38 -13.35
C ASP A 32 -4.79 -5.28 -14.75
N LEU A 33 -3.67 -4.61 -14.84
CA LEU A 33 -2.89 -4.42 -16.05
C LEU A 33 -1.86 -5.54 -16.15
N ILE A 34 -2.15 -6.56 -16.94
CA ILE A 34 -1.32 -7.76 -17.02
C ILE A 34 -1.10 -8.16 -18.48
N SER A 35 0.15 -8.50 -18.85
CA SER A 35 0.43 -9.00 -20.19
C SER A 35 -0.27 -10.35 -20.43
N LYS A 36 -0.71 -10.60 -21.67
CA LYS A 36 -1.33 -11.86 -22.09
C LYS A 36 -0.44 -13.05 -21.73
N ARG A 37 0.87 -12.90 -21.91
CA ARG A 37 1.86 -13.91 -21.56
C ARG A 37 1.88 -14.20 -20.06
N LEU A 38 1.95 -13.18 -19.22
CA LEU A 38 1.98 -13.33 -17.77
C LEU A 38 0.68 -13.92 -17.25
N LYS A 39 -0.46 -13.49 -17.80
CA LYS A 39 -1.79 -14.04 -17.47
C LYS A 39 -1.88 -15.55 -17.81
N ALA A 40 -1.38 -15.96 -18.97
CA ALA A 40 -1.33 -17.37 -19.35
C ALA A 40 -0.43 -18.19 -18.42
N MET A 41 0.76 -17.67 -18.08
CA MET A 41 1.67 -18.33 -17.13
C MET A 41 1.03 -18.49 -15.74
N LYS A 42 0.35 -17.48 -15.23
CA LYS A 42 -0.39 -17.55 -13.95
C LYS A 42 -1.48 -18.63 -13.99
N LYS A 43 -2.25 -18.70 -15.07
CA LYS A 43 -3.29 -19.72 -15.25
C LYS A 43 -2.71 -21.14 -15.23
N VAL A 44 -1.61 -21.37 -15.95
CA VAL A 44 -0.93 -22.68 -15.96
C VAL A 44 -0.43 -23.02 -14.55
N ARG A 45 0.22 -22.09 -13.88
CA ARG A 45 0.73 -22.29 -12.53
C ARG A 45 -0.37 -22.56 -11.50
N SER A 46 -1.52 -21.88 -11.59
CA SER A 46 -2.69 -22.12 -10.75
C SER A 46 -3.22 -23.56 -10.91
N VAL A 47 -3.30 -24.05 -12.16
CA VAL A 47 -3.73 -25.42 -12.44
C VAL A 47 -2.74 -26.45 -11.92
N VAL A 48 -1.44 -26.23 -12.14
CA VAL A 48 -0.38 -27.19 -11.77
C VAL A 48 -0.16 -27.27 -10.27
N PHE A 49 -0.24 -26.15 -9.56
CA PHE A 49 0.08 -26.07 -8.12
C PHE A 49 -1.13 -25.91 -7.20
N GLY A 50 -2.36 -25.90 -7.76
CA GLY A 50 -3.59 -25.82 -6.97
C GLY A 50 -3.75 -24.57 -6.10
N ARG A 51 -2.98 -23.52 -6.38
CA ARG A 51 -3.02 -22.26 -5.61
C ARG A 51 -3.47 -21.13 -6.52
N PRO A 52 -4.68 -20.58 -6.33
CA PRO A 52 -5.03 -19.32 -6.98
C PRO A 52 -4.02 -18.26 -6.52
N MET A 53 -3.39 -17.59 -7.48
CA MET A 53 -2.57 -16.40 -7.16
C MET A 53 -3.50 -15.21 -6.97
N ASP A 54 -4.33 -15.28 -5.93
CA ASP A 54 -5.15 -14.17 -5.51
C ASP A 54 -4.45 -13.46 -4.35
N TYR A 55 -4.00 -12.24 -4.59
CA TYR A 55 -3.21 -11.45 -3.63
C TYR A 55 -4.10 -10.73 -2.60
N GLY A 56 -5.27 -11.29 -2.27
CA GLY A 56 -6.11 -10.74 -1.19
C GLY A 56 -6.91 -9.47 -1.53
N PHE A 57 -6.87 -8.99 -2.78
CA PHE A 57 -7.73 -7.91 -3.25
C PHE A 57 -9.12 -8.44 -3.62
N ASN A 58 -9.83 -9.01 -2.66
CA ASN A 58 -11.15 -9.61 -2.91
C ASN A 58 -12.34 -8.66 -2.73
N GLN A 59 -12.07 -7.38 -2.47
CA GLN A 59 -13.14 -6.40 -2.26
C GLN A 59 -13.11 -5.34 -3.37
N GLY A 60 -14.07 -5.39 -4.27
CA GLY A 60 -14.23 -4.43 -5.36
C GLY A 60 -14.35 -5.06 -6.75
N LYS A 61 -14.78 -4.26 -7.71
CA LYS A 61 -14.85 -4.66 -9.12
C LYS A 61 -13.44 -4.67 -9.71
N ARG A 62 -12.97 -5.84 -10.14
CA ARG A 62 -11.70 -5.98 -10.85
C ARG A 62 -11.93 -5.94 -12.36
N ASN A 63 -11.28 -5.03 -13.02
CA ASN A 63 -11.27 -4.90 -14.47
C ASN A 63 -9.91 -5.39 -15.00
N PHE A 64 -9.91 -6.46 -15.80
CA PHE A 64 -8.70 -6.98 -16.41
C PHE A 64 -8.43 -6.30 -17.73
N ILE A 65 -7.26 -5.69 -17.86
CA ILE A 65 -6.84 -4.97 -19.06
C ILE A 65 -5.50 -5.53 -19.54
N PRO A 66 -5.42 -5.97 -20.80
CA PRO A 66 -4.15 -6.39 -21.36
C PRO A 66 -3.16 -5.22 -21.40
N LEU A 67 -1.96 -5.38 -20.89
CA LEU A 67 -0.89 -4.37 -21.00
C LEU A 67 -0.51 -4.05 -22.45
N GLU A 68 -0.77 -4.99 -23.36
CA GLU A 68 -0.55 -4.82 -24.80
C GLU A 68 -1.61 -3.97 -25.48
N ASP A 69 -2.65 -3.55 -24.76
CA ASP A 69 -3.66 -2.62 -25.27
C ASP A 69 -3.13 -1.18 -25.19
N ALA A 70 -2.43 -0.78 -26.22
CA ALA A 70 -1.80 0.55 -26.30
C ALA A 70 -2.81 1.72 -26.39
N GLU A 71 -4.07 1.42 -26.73
CA GLU A 71 -5.14 2.42 -26.81
C GLU A 71 -5.84 2.64 -25.47
N TYR A 72 -5.62 1.72 -24.53
CA TYR A 72 -6.23 1.84 -23.21
C TYR A 72 -5.63 3.00 -22.41
N GLU A 73 -6.50 3.90 -21.99
CA GLU A 73 -6.14 5.00 -21.11
C GLU A 73 -6.89 4.91 -19.78
N ILE A 74 -6.15 5.04 -18.69
CA ILE A 74 -6.75 5.27 -17.37
C ILE A 74 -7.13 6.75 -17.34
N THR A 75 -8.42 7.04 -17.38
CA THR A 75 -8.96 8.40 -17.34
C THR A 75 -9.30 8.87 -15.93
N GLN A 76 -9.30 7.95 -14.97
CA GLN A 76 -9.58 8.23 -13.58
C GLN A 76 -8.29 8.57 -12.82
N ASP A 77 -8.43 9.38 -11.78
CA ASP A 77 -7.36 9.62 -10.82
C ASP A 77 -6.97 8.33 -10.10
N VAL A 78 -5.67 8.06 -10.05
CA VAL A 78 -5.10 6.87 -9.44
C VAL A 78 -4.56 7.19 -8.06
N ASN A 79 -4.99 6.46 -7.05
CA ASN A 79 -4.47 6.61 -5.70
C ASN A 79 -3.05 6.04 -5.59
N LYS A 80 -2.83 4.84 -6.15
CA LYS A 80 -1.54 4.16 -6.21
C LYS A 80 -1.54 3.08 -7.29
N PHE A 81 -0.34 2.73 -7.74
CA PHE A 81 -0.13 1.49 -8.48
C PHE A 81 0.50 0.44 -7.56
N VAL A 82 0.19 -0.82 -7.85
CA VAL A 82 0.82 -1.97 -7.19
C VAL A 82 1.53 -2.80 -8.24
N LEU A 83 2.84 -2.97 -8.07
CA LEU A 83 3.67 -3.81 -8.93
C LEU A 83 3.76 -5.19 -8.30
N ILE A 84 3.44 -6.23 -9.06
CA ILE A 84 3.45 -7.60 -8.58
C ILE A 84 4.35 -8.46 -9.45
N GLN A 85 5.34 -9.10 -8.83
CA GLN A 85 6.21 -10.08 -9.45
C GLN A 85 6.85 -10.94 -8.34
N THR A 86 7.72 -11.91 -8.67
CA THR A 86 8.40 -12.75 -7.69
C THR A 86 9.41 -11.95 -6.84
N ALA A 87 9.66 -12.40 -5.61
CA ALA A 87 10.66 -11.80 -4.74
C ALA A 87 12.06 -11.76 -5.39
N SER A 88 12.44 -12.81 -6.12
CA SER A 88 13.72 -12.85 -6.84
C SER A 88 13.80 -11.81 -7.95
N PHE A 89 12.68 -11.52 -8.60
CA PHE A 89 12.60 -10.45 -9.60
C PHE A 89 12.88 -9.09 -8.96
N PHE A 90 12.16 -8.73 -7.90
CA PHE A 90 12.36 -7.44 -7.24
C PHE A 90 13.75 -7.32 -6.64
N LYS A 91 14.28 -8.36 -5.99
CA LYS A 91 15.66 -8.34 -5.50
C LYS A 91 16.69 -7.97 -6.59
N LYS A 92 16.46 -8.40 -7.82
CA LYS A 92 17.34 -8.12 -8.96
C LYS A 92 17.09 -6.73 -9.58
N HIS A 93 15.84 -6.35 -9.73
CA HIS A 93 15.46 -5.20 -10.57
C HIS A 93 15.07 -3.93 -9.78
N LEU A 94 14.89 -4.02 -8.47
CA LEU A 94 14.48 -2.89 -7.64
C LEU A 94 15.38 -1.65 -7.76
N PRO A 95 16.73 -1.75 -7.82
CA PRO A 95 17.58 -0.57 -8.00
C PRO A 95 17.30 0.17 -9.32
N HIS A 96 17.00 -0.56 -10.38
CA HIS A 96 16.63 0.02 -11.67
C HIS A 96 15.23 0.65 -11.64
N LEU A 97 14.26 -0.04 -11.01
CA LEU A 97 12.91 0.49 -10.84
C LEU A 97 12.91 1.79 -10.03
N ARG A 98 13.67 1.85 -8.94
CA ARG A 98 13.83 3.07 -8.12
C ARG A 98 14.36 4.24 -8.94
N LYS A 99 15.27 3.99 -9.88
CA LYS A 99 15.79 5.03 -10.77
C LYS A 99 14.75 5.47 -11.81
N GLU A 100 14.05 4.52 -12.43
CA GLU A 100 13.03 4.81 -13.46
C GLU A 100 11.78 5.48 -12.86
N LEU A 101 11.52 5.24 -11.58
CA LEU A 101 10.39 5.77 -10.81
C LEU A 101 10.86 6.78 -9.73
N GLU A 102 11.96 7.50 -9.96
CA GLU A 102 12.52 8.44 -8.98
C GLU A 102 11.58 9.59 -8.59
N ASP A 103 10.59 9.90 -9.43
CA ASP A 103 9.55 10.90 -9.16
C ASP A 103 8.43 10.40 -8.24
N TYR A 104 8.46 9.14 -7.86
CA TYR A 104 7.43 8.48 -7.05
C TYR A 104 7.99 7.96 -5.73
N GLU A 105 7.09 7.74 -4.78
CA GLU A 105 7.40 6.99 -3.57
C GLU A 105 7.19 5.50 -3.84
N LEU A 106 8.21 4.67 -3.58
CA LEU A 106 8.14 3.22 -3.71
C LEU A 106 8.18 2.59 -2.33
N LEU A 107 7.08 1.96 -1.95
CA LEU A 107 6.94 1.24 -0.69
C LEU A 107 6.97 -0.27 -0.93
N GLU A 108 7.95 -0.95 -0.33
CA GLU A 108 8.03 -2.42 -0.34
C GLU A 108 7.11 -2.98 0.75
N VAL A 109 5.91 -3.42 0.36
CA VAL A 109 4.91 -3.98 1.29
C VAL A 109 5.20 -5.45 1.58
N GLY A 110 5.92 -6.11 0.69
CA GLY A 110 6.32 -7.50 0.82
C GLY A 110 7.30 -7.92 -0.26
N PRO A 111 7.85 -9.12 -0.20
CA PRO A 111 8.91 -9.54 -1.10
C PRO A 111 8.48 -9.63 -2.58
N ALA A 112 7.18 -9.71 -2.84
CA ALA A 112 6.60 -9.85 -4.19
C ALA A 112 5.69 -8.66 -4.57
N TRP A 113 5.73 -7.57 -3.80
CA TRP A 113 4.77 -6.49 -3.87
C TRP A 113 5.42 -5.13 -3.57
N ILE A 114 5.29 -4.19 -4.51
CA ILE A 114 5.74 -2.81 -4.35
C ILE A 114 4.58 -1.88 -4.68
N GLU A 115 4.32 -0.92 -3.81
CA GLU A 115 3.38 0.17 -4.07
C GLU A 115 4.13 1.37 -4.64
N VAL A 116 3.54 2.01 -5.64
CA VAL A 116 4.02 3.26 -6.27
C VAL A 116 3.00 4.34 -6.00
N MET A 117 3.42 5.37 -5.31
CA MET A 117 2.58 6.48 -4.86
C MET A 117 3.18 7.82 -5.27
N PRO A 118 2.41 8.91 -5.29
CA PRO A 118 2.97 10.25 -5.43
C PRO A 118 3.99 10.54 -4.33
N LYS A 119 5.08 11.26 -4.64
CA LYS A 119 6.04 11.68 -3.62
C LYS A 119 5.39 12.49 -2.51
N GLY A 120 5.85 12.26 -1.28
CA GLY A 120 5.36 12.93 -0.09
C GLY A 120 3.95 12.51 0.35
N VAL A 121 3.39 11.46 -0.27
CA VAL A 121 2.13 10.86 0.18
C VAL A 121 2.45 9.68 1.09
N SER A 122 2.13 9.81 2.36
CA SER A 122 2.25 8.77 3.38
C SER A 122 1.02 8.82 4.30
N LYS A 123 0.87 7.80 5.17
CA LYS A 123 -0.17 7.84 6.21
C LYS A 123 -0.01 9.04 7.13
N ALA A 124 1.23 9.42 7.45
CA ALA A 124 1.54 10.58 8.25
C ALA A 124 1.14 11.88 7.56
N SER A 125 1.54 12.08 6.30
CA SER A 125 1.20 13.30 5.55
C SER A 125 -0.31 13.45 5.34
N ALA A 126 -1.03 12.34 5.15
CA ALA A 126 -2.49 12.34 5.06
C ALA A 126 -3.13 12.75 6.39
N LEU A 127 -2.63 12.21 7.51
CA LEU A 127 -3.11 12.53 8.86
C LEU A 127 -2.88 14.01 9.20
N LEU A 128 -1.71 14.56 8.91
CA LEU A 128 -1.40 15.98 9.09
C LEU A 128 -2.36 16.89 8.31
N ARG A 129 -2.63 16.56 7.04
CA ARG A 129 -3.59 17.32 6.21
C ARG A 129 -5.03 17.26 6.72
N ILE A 130 -5.43 16.11 7.26
CA ILE A 130 -6.75 15.96 7.88
C ILE A 130 -6.81 16.80 9.16
N GLY A 131 -5.77 16.73 10.00
CA GLY A 131 -5.66 17.52 11.22
C GLY A 131 -5.73 19.02 10.95
N GLU A 132 -4.94 19.51 10.00
CA GLU A 132 -4.98 20.90 9.55
C GLU A 132 -6.39 21.34 9.12
N LYS A 133 -7.05 20.52 8.29
CA LYS A 133 -8.41 20.79 7.78
C LYS A 133 -9.47 20.82 8.88
N LEU A 134 -9.29 20.01 9.92
CA LEU A 134 -10.23 19.90 11.05
C LEU A 134 -9.84 20.80 12.24
N GLY A 135 -8.70 21.46 12.20
CA GLY A 135 -8.16 22.23 13.31
C GLY A 135 -7.71 21.38 14.50
N ILE A 136 -7.31 20.11 14.25
CA ILE A 136 -6.85 19.16 15.26
C ILE A 136 -5.33 19.07 15.20
N SER A 137 -4.66 19.31 16.33
CA SER A 137 -3.21 19.22 16.44
C SER A 137 -2.74 17.75 16.61
N THR A 138 -1.49 17.47 16.28
CA THR A 138 -0.90 16.13 16.49
C THR A 138 -0.85 15.74 17.97
N GLU A 139 -0.90 16.71 18.89
CA GLU A 139 -0.98 16.49 20.34
C GLU A 139 -2.33 15.89 20.80
N GLU A 140 -3.35 16.00 19.94
CA GLU A 140 -4.71 15.53 20.19
C GLU A 140 -5.03 14.25 19.39
N MET A 141 -4.04 13.73 18.64
CA MET A 141 -4.24 12.58 17.78
C MET A 141 -3.72 11.29 18.41
N MET A 142 -4.48 10.22 18.19
CA MET A 142 -4.10 8.85 18.47
C MET A 142 -4.05 8.06 17.15
N ALA A 143 -3.00 7.26 16.97
CA ALA A 143 -2.87 6.40 15.80
C ALA A 143 -2.38 5.01 16.20
N PHE A 144 -2.81 4.00 15.44
CA PHE A 144 -2.44 2.60 15.63
C PHE A 144 -1.72 2.08 14.39
N GLY A 145 -0.69 1.26 14.60
CA GLY A 145 0.07 0.70 13.50
C GLY A 145 0.73 -0.63 13.85
N ASP A 146 1.11 -1.40 12.82
CA ASP A 146 1.76 -2.69 12.98
C ASP A 146 2.95 -2.93 12.03
N ALA A 147 3.09 -2.16 10.95
CA ALA A 147 4.08 -2.36 9.90
C ALA A 147 4.93 -1.11 9.59
N GLU A 148 5.90 -1.26 8.69
CA GLU A 148 6.86 -0.19 8.33
C GLU A 148 6.17 1.07 7.80
N ASN A 149 5.10 0.93 7.03
CA ASN A 149 4.33 2.04 6.48
C ASN A 149 3.55 2.85 7.52
N ASP A 150 3.51 2.39 8.79
CA ASP A 150 2.91 3.10 9.92
C ASP A 150 3.94 3.89 10.74
N MET A 151 5.24 3.61 10.54
CA MET A 151 6.33 4.15 11.35
C MET A 151 6.29 5.69 11.44
N GLU A 152 6.15 6.34 10.30
CA GLU A 152 6.10 7.79 10.24
C GLU A 152 4.85 8.34 10.97
N MET A 153 3.69 7.73 10.72
CA MET A 153 2.43 8.11 11.34
C MET A 153 2.49 7.99 12.88
N ILE A 154 2.98 6.85 13.38
CA ILE A 154 3.14 6.59 14.81
C ILE A 154 4.06 7.62 15.49
N LYS A 155 5.14 8.06 14.82
CA LYS A 155 6.04 9.08 15.33
C LYS A 155 5.50 10.51 15.24
N THR A 156 4.55 10.75 14.36
CA THR A 156 4.01 12.09 14.08
C THR A 156 2.98 12.52 15.13
N VAL A 157 2.22 11.58 15.67
CA VAL A 157 1.17 11.87 16.64
C VAL A 157 1.67 11.68 18.08
N LYS A 158 1.05 12.38 19.02
CA LYS A 158 1.36 12.24 20.45
C LYS A 158 1.11 10.83 20.96
N TYR A 159 -0.04 10.25 20.62
CA TYR A 159 -0.44 8.93 21.09
C TYR A 159 -0.28 7.89 19.99
N GLY A 160 0.97 7.69 19.52
CA GLY A 160 1.28 6.65 18.55
C GLY A 160 1.38 5.28 19.22
N ILE A 161 0.44 4.39 18.96
CA ILE A 161 0.34 3.08 19.64
C ILE A 161 0.67 1.97 18.65
N ALA A 162 1.65 1.13 19.00
CA ALA A 162 1.96 -0.07 18.26
C ALA A 162 1.03 -1.22 18.66
N MET A 163 0.57 -1.99 17.69
CA MET A 163 -0.17 -3.23 17.95
C MET A 163 0.74 -4.31 18.55
N GLY A 164 0.21 -5.21 19.35
CA GLY A 164 0.96 -6.31 19.95
C GLY A 164 1.61 -7.25 18.92
N ASN A 165 1.02 -7.37 17.74
CA ASN A 165 1.58 -8.08 16.58
C ASN A 165 2.49 -7.21 15.69
N ALA A 166 2.78 -5.96 16.08
CA ALA A 166 3.63 -5.07 15.30
C ALA A 166 5.09 -5.52 15.27
N MET A 167 5.80 -5.05 14.25
CA MET A 167 7.25 -5.25 14.15
C MET A 167 7.98 -4.57 15.30
N GLU A 168 9.09 -5.17 15.74
CA GLU A 168 9.84 -4.70 16.92
C GLU A 168 10.37 -3.27 16.80
N SER A 169 10.73 -2.84 15.60
CA SER A 169 11.15 -1.46 15.34
C SER A 169 10.04 -0.44 15.60
N LEU A 170 8.78 -0.80 15.24
CA LEU A 170 7.62 0.04 15.48
C LEU A 170 7.26 0.10 16.95
N LYS A 171 7.27 -1.05 17.66
CA LYS A 171 7.04 -1.10 19.12
C LYS A 171 8.02 -0.21 19.89
N LYS A 172 9.29 -0.20 19.49
CA LYS A 172 10.32 0.66 20.11
C LYS A 172 10.13 2.14 19.83
N ALA A 173 9.50 2.51 18.74
CA ALA A 173 9.27 3.90 18.33
C ALA A 173 7.95 4.47 18.82
N ALA A 174 7.01 3.60 19.21
CA ALA A 174 5.68 3.98 19.65
C ALA A 174 5.69 4.58 21.07
N TRP A 175 4.69 5.41 21.36
CA TRP A 175 4.42 5.94 22.70
C TRP A 175 4.00 4.83 23.67
N ASP A 176 3.19 3.86 23.20
CA ASP A 176 2.81 2.65 23.95
C ASP A 176 2.55 1.48 23.01
N VAL A 177 2.45 0.28 23.58
CA VAL A 177 2.14 -0.96 22.89
C VAL A 177 0.87 -1.55 23.48
N THR A 178 -0.12 -1.81 22.62
CA THR A 178 -1.36 -2.49 23.02
C THR A 178 -1.32 -3.99 22.70
N ASP A 179 -2.43 -4.69 22.93
CA ASP A 179 -2.60 -6.09 22.56
C ASP A 179 -2.66 -6.29 21.04
N THR A 180 -2.66 -7.55 20.61
CA THR A 180 -2.73 -7.91 19.20
C THR A 180 -4.10 -7.56 18.59
N ASN A 181 -4.17 -7.54 17.25
CA ASN A 181 -5.42 -7.40 16.51
C ASN A 181 -6.45 -8.48 16.93
N ASP A 182 -6.00 -9.73 17.15
CA ASP A 182 -6.88 -10.85 17.56
C ASP A 182 -7.36 -10.72 19.03
N GLN A 183 -6.69 -9.91 19.82
CA GLN A 183 -6.99 -9.68 21.24
C GLN A 183 -7.66 -8.32 21.50
N MET A 184 -8.24 -7.74 20.47
CA MET A 184 -8.93 -6.44 20.53
C MET A 184 -8.04 -5.28 21.02
N GLY A 185 -6.77 -5.24 20.61
CA GLY A 185 -5.80 -4.26 21.07
C GLY A 185 -6.26 -2.81 20.93
N ILE A 186 -6.87 -2.43 19.80
CA ILE A 186 -7.39 -1.07 19.60
C ILE A 186 -8.45 -0.72 20.65
N ALA A 187 -9.44 -1.59 20.87
CA ALA A 187 -10.51 -1.35 21.85
C ALA A 187 -9.94 -1.16 23.26
N LYS A 188 -9.02 -2.04 23.68
CA LYS A 188 -8.37 -1.92 25.00
C LYS A 188 -7.58 -0.62 25.18
N ALA A 189 -6.89 -0.17 24.14
CA ALA A 189 -6.16 1.09 24.20
C ALA A 189 -7.13 2.28 24.27
N LEU A 190 -8.24 2.26 23.53
CA LEU A 190 -9.27 3.28 23.62
C LEU A 190 -9.93 3.30 25.01
N ASP A 191 -10.26 2.16 25.57
CA ASP A 191 -10.76 2.05 26.95
C ASP A 191 -9.76 2.66 27.95
N LYS A 192 -8.47 2.32 27.83
CA LYS A 192 -7.42 2.79 28.74
C LYS A 192 -7.18 4.30 28.65
N TYR A 193 -7.16 4.88 27.45
CA TYR A 193 -6.65 6.25 27.25
C TYR A 193 -7.74 7.28 26.90
N VAL A 194 -8.89 6.83 26.44
CA VAL A 194 -9.97 7.73 26.01
C VAL A 194 -11.18 7.63 26.94
N PHE A 195 -11.66 6.41 27.21
CA PHE A 195 -12.92 6.23 27.93
C PHE A 195 -12.73 6.11 29.45
N ALA A 196 -11.63 5.54 29.94
CA ALA A 196 -11.35 5.45 31.38
C ALA A 196 -10.96 6.80 32.04
N SER A 197 -10.73 7.85 31.23
CA SER A 197 -10.36 9.19 31.72
C SER A 197 -11.57 10.05 32.15
N GLY A 198 -12.76 9.46 32.25
CA GLY A 198 -14.04 10.12 32.53
C GLY A 198 -14.62 9.86 33.94
N GLU A 199 -13.81 9.39 34.93
CA GLU A 199 -14.20 9.34 36.34
C GLU A 199 -13.48 10.37 37.19
#